data_1bdc93ecb0ebd86b91c82e6c8f201dc4
#
_entry.id   1bdc93ecb0ebd86b91c82e6c8f201dc4
#
_cell.length_a   1.000
_cell.length_b   1.000
_cell.length_c   1.000
_cell.angle_alpha   90.00
_cell.angle_beta   90.00
_cell.angle_gamma   90.00
#
_symmetry.space_group_name_H-M   'P 1'
#
loop_
_entity.id
_entity.type
_entity.pdbx_description
1 polymer ?
#
loop_
_entity_poly.entity_id
_entity_poly.type
_entity_poly.pdbx_seq_one_letter_code
_entity_poly.pdbx_strand_id
1 'polypeptide(L)'
;MDVRRGTSKTLHPSPTEQPPTPPESTASAKASDALPLPLYLTNSVFFTLFFSVAYYLLLRWRDKIRNSVPLHIVTFSELAAILSLIASFIYLLGFFGIDFVQSFIVRASNEAWDLDVDDGDVVDDHRHRLLTCSPSIADRLIPAVSSDEDEDEEIVDLVIRGAIPSYALEEKLGDCKRAVRIRREALQRITGRSLQGLPLDGFDYNSILKQCCEMPVGYVQIPVGIAGPLLLDGFEYTVPMATTEGCLVASTNRGFKGIYASGGATSTILRDGMTRAPVVRFPSASRACHLKFFIEDPSNFQTLAHEFNKSSNFARLQWVQCSVAGKNLYMRFSCSTGDAMGMNMVSKGVENVLKYLQSDYPDMDVIGISGNFCSDKKPAAVNWIEGRGKSVVCEAIIKEEVLKKVFRTNVATLVELNMLKNLTGSAVAGALGGFNAHASNIVSAIFIATGQDPAQNVESSHCITMMEAVNDGQDLHISVTMPSIEVGTIGGGTQLASQSACLNLLGVKGASKEFPGSNSRLLATIVAGSVLAGELSLMAAIASGQLVKSHMKYNRSSRDVCKVAS
;
A
#
# COMPACT_ATOMS: atom_id res chain seq x y z
N MET A 1 -12.52 -71.75 -6.10
CA MET A 1 -11.45 -72.44 -6.86
C MET A 1 -10.28 -71.51 -6.82
N ASP A 2 -9.46 -71.65 -5.81
CA ASP A 2 -8.17 -72.41 -5.78
C ASP A 2 -7.11 -71.73 -6.64
N VAL A 3 -6.11 -71.24 -5.98
CA VAL A 3 -4.86 -71.73 -5.34
C VAL A 3 -3.66 -71.36 -6.25
N ARG A 4 -2.60 -70.71 -5.83
CA ARG A 4 -1.41 -70.97 -5.00
C ARG A 4 -0.36 -69.84 -5.23
N ARG A 5 0.12 -69.22 -4.20
CA ARG A 5 1.41 -69.35 -3.52
C ARG A 5 2.68 -69.57 -4.39
N GLY A 6 3.62 -68.65 -4.25
CA GLY A 6 5.00 -68.82 -4.60
C GLY A 6 5.90 -67.86 -3.81
N THR A 7 6.53 -68.37 -2.78
CA THR A 7 7.56 -67.72 -1.92
C THR A 7 8.91 -67.72 -2.63
N SER A 8 9.67 -66.62 -2.51
CA SER A 8 11.11 -66.68 -2.72
C SER A 8 11.85 -65.72 -1.75
N LYS A 9 12.91 -66.25 -1.23
CA LYS A 9 13.73 -65.92 -0.09
C LYS A 9 14.57 -64.63 -0.25
N THR A 10 14.75 -64.01 0.88
CA THR A 10 15.77 -63.04 1.30
C THR A 10 17.22 -63.34 0.93
N LEU A 11 17.94 -62.28 0.57
CA LEU A 11 19.38 -62.17 0.73
C LEU A 11 19.72 -60.75 1.22
N HIS A 12 20.28 -60.68 2.45
CA HIS A 12 20.88 -59.48 3.01
C HIS A 12 22.26 -59.26 2.42
N PRO A 13 22.70 -58.00 2.21
CA PRO A 13 24.10 -57.61 2.31
C PRO A 13 24.36 -56.75 3.53
N SER A 14 25.58 -56.95 4.07
CA SER A 14 26.18 -56.42 5.27
C SER A 14 26.40 -54.89 5.26
N PRO A 15 26.66 -54.27 6.43
CA PRO A 15 26.62 -52.83 6.60
C PRO A 15 27.89 -52.16 6.04
N THR A 16 27.70 -51.12 5.24
CA THR A 16 28.76 -50.19 4.84
C THR A 16 28.78 -49.02 5.80
N GLU A 17 29.97 -48.70 6.30
CA GLU A 17 30.28 -47.60 7.20
C GLU A 17 29.77 -46.24 6.69
N GLN A 18 29.11 -45.53 7.57
CA GLN A 18 28.72 -44.12 7.35
C GLN A 18 29.93 -43.21 7.65
N PRO A 19 30.15 -42.15 6.87
CA PRO A 19 31.15 -41.13 7.20
C PRO A 19 30.70 -40.29 8.41
N PRO A 20 31.62 -39.71 9.20
CA PRO A 20 31.29 -38.97 10.42
C PRO A 20 30.50 -37.71 10.15
N THR A 21 29.42 -37.53 10.88
CA THR A 21 28.62 -36.33 10.95
C THR A 21 29.45 -35.13 11.42
N PRO A 22 29.31 -33.93 10.81
CA PRO A 22 29.94 -32.73 11.35
C PRO A 22 29.30 -32.33 12.68
N PRO A 23 30.05 -31.65 13.60
CA PRO A 23 29.54 -31.30 14.92
C PRO A 23 28.32 -30.41 14.83
N GLU A 24 27.29 -30.78 15.59
CA GLU A 24 26.08 -29.99 15.79
C GLU A 24 26.46 -28.59 16.28
N SER A 25 26.06 -27.58 15.47
CA SER A 25 26.03 -26.19 15.92
C SER A 25 25.15 -26.14 17.17
N THR A 26 25.65 -25.60 18.26
CA THR A 26 24.92 -25.31 19.49
C THR A 26 23.71 -24.45 19.16
N ALA A 27 22.55 -25.10 18.99
CA ALA A 27 21.28 -24.42 18.90
C ALA A 27 21.05 -23.71 20.25
N SER A 28 20.96 -22.41 20.22
CA SER A 28 20.52 -21.59 21.35
C SER A 28 19.17 -22.15 21.83
N ALA A 29 19.16 -22.70 23.05
CA ALA A 29 17.95 -23.25 23.66
C ALA A 29 16.88 -22.13 23.74
N LYS A 30 15.75 -22.35 23.12
CA LYS A 30 14.60 -21.43 23.23
C LYS A 30 14.06 -21.51 24.66
N ALA A 31 13.59 -20.39 25.21
CA ALA A 31 12.98 -20.35 26.55
C ALA A 31 11.81 -21.35 26.70
N SER A 32 11.17 -21.75 25.60
CA SER A 32 10.15 -22.80 25.54
C SER A 32 10.67 -24.21 25.86
N ASP A 33 11.98 -24.48 25.69
CA ASP A 33 12.56 -25.80 25.88
C ASP A 33 12.92 -26.08 27.36
N ALA A 34 12.77 -25.07 28.23
CA ALA A 34 13.05 -25.16 29.67
C ALA A 34 11.86 -25.66 30.50
N LEU A 35 10.68 -25.87 29.93
CA LEU A 35 9.47 -26.29 30.65
C LEU A 35 9.11 -27.74 30.30
N PRO A 36 9.05 -28.63 31.32
CA PRO A 36 8.78 -30.07 31.12
C PRO A 36 7.32 -30.41 30.80
N LEU A 37 6.44 -29.42 30.57
CA LEU A 37 5.02 -29.62 30.31
C LEU A 37 4.72 -29.47 28.81
N PRO A 38 3.78 -30.26 28.24
CA PRO A 38 3.37 -30.11 26.84
C PRO A 38 2.71 -28.76 26.63
N LEU A 39 3.41 -27.83 25.98
CA LEU A 39 3.05 -26.43 25.80
C LEU A 39 1.67 -26.22 25.17
N TYR A 40 1.26 -27.10 24.25
CA TYR A 40 -0.09 -27.01 23.63
C TYR A 40 -1.20 -27.25 24.66
N LEU A 41 -0.97 -28.14 25.66
CA LEU A 41 -1.96 -28.42 26.69
C LEU A 41 -2.05 -27.25 27.69
N THR A 42 -0.91 -26.71 28.10
CA THR A 42 -0.83 -25.57 29.03
C THR A 42 -1.45 -24.33 28.41
N ASN A 43 -1.14 -24.05 27.15
CA ASN A 43 -1.73 -22.94 26.42
C ASN A 43 -3.25 -23.09 26.25
N SER A 44 -3.74 -24.28 25.92
CA SER A 44 -5.18 -24.55 25.82
C SER A 44 -5.88 -24.32 27.15
N VAL A 45 -5.28 -24.71 28.28
CA VAL A 45 -5.82 -24.48 29.63
C VAL A 45 -5.91 -22.99 29.93
N PHE A 46 -4.83 -22.23 29.72
CA PHE A 46 -4.83 -20.78 30.00
C PHE A 46 -5.73 -20.00 29.05
N PHE A 47 -5.83 -20.38 27.79
CA PHE A 47 -6.79 -19.82 26.83
C PHE A 47 -8.24 -20.06 27.27
N THR A 48 -8.57 -21.30 27.61
CA THR A 48 -9.93 -21.66 28.06
C THR A 48 -10.27 -20.95 29.36
N LEU A 49 -9.33 -20.89 30.30
CA LEU A 49 -9.49 -20.19 31.57
C LEU A 49 -9.74 -18.70 31.35
N PHE A 50 -8.95 -18.04 30.50
CA PHE A 50 -9.08 -16.62 30.18
C PHE A 50 -10.49 -16.29 29.64
N PHE A 51 -10.95 -16.99 28.61
CA PHE A 51 -12.24 -16.71 28.00
C PHE A 51 -13.42 -17.11 28.91
N SER A 52 -13.30 -18.19 29.66
CA SER A 52 -14.36 -18.62 30.61
C SER A 52 -14.54 -17.62 31.75
N VAL A 53 -13.43 -17.11 32.30
CA VAL A 53 -13.45 -16.12 33.39
C VAL A 53 -13.90 -14.76 32.85
N ALA A 54 -13.47 -14.35 31.68
CA ALA A 54 -13.96 -13.13 31.03
C ALA A 54 -15.47 -13.18 30.80
N TYR A 55 -15.98 -14.30 30.30
CA TYR A 55 -17.42 -14.51 30.12
C TYR A 55 -18.19 -14.48 31.43
N TYR A 56 -17.68 -15.13 32.48
CA TYR A 56 -18.25 -15.09 33.82
C TYR A 56 -18.36 -13.65 34.36
N LEU A 57 -17.28 -12.87 34.25
CA LEU A 57 -17.29 -11.45 34.68
C LEU A 57 -18.29 -10.61 33.89
N LEU A 58 -18.38 -10.81 32.58
CA LEU A 58 -19.35 -10.12 31.75
C LEU A 58 -20.80 -10.43 32.15
N LEU A 59 -21.11 -11.70 32.46
CA LEU A 59 -22.41 -12.09 32.96
C LEU A 59 -22.72 -11.43 34.30
N ARG A 60 -21.77 -11.43 35.25
CA ARG A 60 -21.95 -10.81 36.59
C ARG A 60 -22.14 -9.30 36.48
N TRP A 61 -21.35 -8.64 35.62
CA TRP A 61 -21.50 -7.19 35.41
C TRP A 61 -22.82 -6.84 34.72
N ARG A 62 -23.25 -7.63 33.75
CA ARG A 62 -24.58 -7.48 33.16
C ARG A 62 -25.69 -7.61 34.18
N ASP A 63 -25.61 -8.59 35.08
CA ASP A 63 -26.64 -8.80 36.13
C ASP A 63 -26.62 -7.66 37.14
N LYS A 64 -25.45 -7.10 37.50
CA LYS A 64 -25.35 -5.91 38.35
C LYS A 64 -26.00 -4.68 37.70
N ILE A 65 -25.72 -4.45 36.42
CA ILE A 65 -26.31 -3.34 35.66
C ILE A 65 -27.84 -3.50 35.63
N ARG A 66 -28.31 -4.72 35.36
CA ARG A 66 -29.76 -5.02 35.28
C ARG A 66 -30.48 -4.81 36.61
N ASN A 67 -29.79 -5.09 37.73
CA ASN A 67 -30.33 -4.94 39.08
C ASN A 67 -29.96 -3.61 39.74
N SER A 68 -29.43 -2.64 39.00
CA SER A 68 -29.02 -1.31 39.49
C SER A 68 -28.03 -1.35 40.66
N VAL A 69 -27.22 -2.41 40.77
CA VAL A 69 -26.16 -2.53 41.78
C VAL A 69 -24.90 -1.82 41.31
N PRO A 70 -24.25 -0.97 42.13
CA PRO A 70 -23.04 -0.27 41.75
C PRO A 70 -21.90 -1.23 41.39
N LEU A 71 -21.20 -1.01 40.28
CA LEU A 71 -20.14 -1.90 39.78
C LEU A 71 -18.91 -1.94 40.68
N HIS A 72 -18.67 -0.93 41.51
CA HIS A 72 -17.54 -0.86 42.44
C HIS A 72 -17.67 -1.79 43.67
N ILE A 73 -18.87 -2.33 43.94
CA ILE A 73 -19.06 -3.34 44.99
C ILE A 73 -18.66 -4.69 44.42
N VAL A 74 -17.42 -5.10 44.67
CA VAL A 74 -16.85 -6.36 44.18
C VAL A 74 -17.03 -7.48 45.21
N THR A 75 -17.61 -8.60 44.81
CA THR A 75 -17.70 -9.80 45.63
C THR A 75 -16.37 -10.58 45.63
N PHE A 76 -16.16 -11.42 46.65
CA PHE A 76 -14.94 -12.24 46.73
C PHE A 76 -14.75 -13.12 45.50
N SER A 77 -15.82 -13.67 44.92
CA SER A 77 -15.78 -14.47 43.70
C SER A 77 -15.39 -13.64 42.46
N GLU A 78 -15.84 -12.40 42.38
CA GLU A 78 -15.43 -11.49 41.29
C GLU A 78 -13.97 -11.06 41.43
N LEU A 79 -13.51 -10.81 42.66
CA LEU A 79 -12.10 -10.49 42.90
C LEU A 79 -11.19 -11.67 42.51
N ALA A 80 -11.55 -12.89 42.90
CA ALA A 80 -10.83 -14.09 42.51
C ALA A 80 -10.82 -14.29 40.98
N ALA A 81 -11.95 -14.02 40.32
CA ALA A 81 -12.06 -14.07 38.87
C ALA A 81 -11.18 -13.01 38.18
N ILE A 82 -11.15 -11.78 38.69
CA ILE A 82 -10.28 -10.71 38.14
C ILE A 82 -8.80 -11.10 38.29
N LEU A 83 -8.38 -11.61 39.43
CA LEU A 83 -6.99 -12.05 39.64
C LEU A 83 -6.64 -13.22 38.71
N SER A 84 -7.55 -14.17 38.51
CA SER A 84 -7.37 -15.30 37.60
C SER A 84 -7.29 -14.83 36.13
N LEU A 85 -8.07 -13.84 35.75
CA LEU A 85 -8.02 -13.22 34.41
C LEU A 85 -6.68 -12.54 34.17
N ILE A 86 -6.19 -11.76 35.13
CA ILE A 86 -4.90 -11.07 35.06
C ILE A 86 -3.75 -12.11 34.95
N ALA A 87 -3.75 -13.16 35.78
CA ALA A 87 -2.73 -14.19 35.75
C ALA A 87 -2.72 -14.94 34.39
N SER A 88 -3.90 -15.28 33.85
CA SER A 88 -4.03 -15.90 32.53
C SER A 88 -3.54 -14.98 31.41
N PHE A 89 -3.86 -13.69 31.51
CA PHE A 89 -3.42 -12.68 30.54
C PHE A 89 -1.90 -12.49 30.55
N ILE A 90 -1.27 -12.41 31.73
CA ILE A 90 0.19 -12.29 31.88
C ILE A 90 0.88 -13.53 31.31
N TYR A 91 0.33 -14.73 31.57
CA TYR A 91 0.87 -15.97 31.02
C TYR A 91 0.83 -15.98 29.48
N LEU A 92 -0.32 -15.63 28.88
CA LEU A 92 -0.50 -15.60 27.43
C LEU A 92 0.37 -14.53 26.78
N LEU A 93 0.47 -13.33 27.38
CA LEU A 93 1.39 -12.28 26.93
C LEU A 93 2.86 -12.71 27.00
N GLY A 94 3.27 -13.33 28.12
CA GLY A 94 4.63 -13.84 28.29
C GLY A 94 4.99 -14.88 27.25
N PHE A 95 4.08 -15.79 26.95
CA PHE A 95 4.30 -16.85 25.99
C PHE A 95 4.37 -16.33 24.54
N PHE A 96 3.38 -15.56 24.09
CA PHE A 96 3.36 -14.98 22.74
C PHE A 96 4.32 -13.79 22.60
N GLY A 97 4.54 -13.02 23.67
CA GLY A 97 5.43 -11.86 23.66
C GLY A 97 6.91 -12.23 23.63
N ILE A 98 7.32 -13.33 24.28
CA ILE A 98 8.71 -13.78 24.28
C ILE A 98 9.13 -14.26 22.89
N ASP A 99 8.31 -15.04 22.18
CA ASP A 99 8.60 -15.44 20.80
C ASP A 99 8.64 -14.24 19.85
N PHE A 100 7.78 -13.26 20.05
CA PHE A 100 7.77 -12.01 19.28
C PHE A 100 9.03 -11.18 19.55
N VAL A 101 9.39 -10.97 20.83
CA VAL A 101 10.58 -10.20 21.21
C VAL A 101 11.87 -10.95 20.80
N GLN A 102 11.92 -12.28 20.94
CA GLN A 102 13.07 -13.06 20.47
C GLN A 102 13.19 -13.04 18.95
N SER A 103 12.08 -13.14 18.21
CA SER A 103 12.09 -12.98 16.74
C SER A 103 12.52 -11.58 16.32
N PHE A 104 12.18 -10.56 17.10
CA PHE A 104 12.59 -9.17 16.85
C PHE A 104 14.08 -8.96 17.19
N ILE A 105 14.58 -9.52 18.30
CA ILE A 105 15.99 -9.45 18.69
C ILE A 105 16.87 -10.24 17.71
N VAL A 106 16.44 -11.44 17.30
CA VAL A 106 17.14 -12.25 16.30
C VAL A 106 17.08 -11.59 14.92
N ARG A 107 15.98 -10.93 14.58
CA ARG A 107 15.91 -10.04 13.42
C ARG A 107 16.85 -8.85 13.56
N ALA A 108 16.81 -8.14 14.68
CA ALA A 108 17.69 -7.00 14.92
C ALA A 108 19.18 -7.39 14.98
N SER A 109 19.54 -8.59 15.44
CA SER A 109 20.91 -9.09 15.40
C SER A 109 21.33 -9.61 14.00
N ASN A 110 20.37 -10.00 13.15
CA ASN A 110 20.59 -10.33 11.74
C ASN A 110 20.34 -9.13 10.82
N GLU A 111 19.61 -8.10 11.28
CA GLU A 111 19.38 -6.79 10.65
C GLU A 111 20.32 -5.70 11.21
N ALA A 112 21.39 -6.07 11.89
CA ALA A 112 22.57 -5.23 12.02
C ALA A 112 23.29 -5.05 10.65
N TRP A 113 22.56 -5.27 9.59
CA TRP A 113 22.77 -4.85 8.24
C TRP A 113 21.97 -3.57 7.98
N ASP A 114 22.44 -2.51 8.63
CA ASP A 114 22.38 -1.11 8.28
C ASP A 114 21.34 -0.66 7.25
N LEU A 115 20.31 -0.04 7.79
CA LEU A 115 19.77 1.16 7.21
C LEU A 115 20.37 2.38 7.95
N ASP A 116 21.67 2.56 7.86
CA ASP A 116 22.26 3.88 7.91
C ASP A 116 21.90 4.55 6.57
N VAL A 117 20.70 5.09 6.53
CA VAL A 117 20.38 6.16 5.59
C VAL A 117 21.11 7.39 6.13
N ASP A 118 22.32 7.58 5.61
CA ASP A 118 23.07 8.81 5.76
C ASP A 118 22.19 9.95 5.21
N ASP A 119 21.56 10.69 6.11
CA ASP A 119 20.96 11.98 5.83
C ASP A 119 22.09 12.96 5.55
N GLY A 120 22.60 12.90 4.31
CA GLY A 120 23.60 13.84 3.81
C GLY A 120 23.07 15.27 3.83
N ASP A 121 23.34 15.95 4.91
CA ASP A 121 23.25 17.39 5.00
C ASP A 121 24.13 18.03 3.92
N VAL A 122 23.51 18.59 2.91
CA VAL A 122 24.15 19.55 2.01
C VAL A 122 24.22 20.87 2.76
N VAL A 123 25.27 21.07 3.51
CA VAL A 123 25.72 22.39 3.95
C VAL A 123 26.90 22.81 3.08
N ASP A 124 26.62 23.76 2.22
CA ASP A 124 27.60 24.53 1.47
C ASP A 124 28.44 25.35 2.47
N ASP A 125 29.69 25.01 2.67
CA ASP A 125 30.68 25.94 3.20
C ASP A 125 32.07 25.70 2.60
N HIS A 126 32.47 26.63 1.78
CA HIS A 126 33.83 26.81 1.25
C HIS A 126 34.83 26.99 2.40
N ARG A 127 35.68 25.98 2.64
CA ARG A 127 37.07 26.22 3.07
C ARG A 127 37.97 25.03 2.76
N HIS A 128 38.94 25.30 1.89
CA HIS A 128 40.10 24.44 1.62
C HIS A 128 40.78 23.96 2.91
N ARG A 129 40.95 22.64 3.03
CA ARG A 129 42.16 22.07 3.62
C ARG A 129 42.49 20.74 2.95
N LEU A 130 43.57 20.74 2.21
CA LEU A 130 44.31 19.57 1.75
C LEU A 130 44.65 18.69 2.95
N LEU A 131 44.09 17.50 3.02
CA LEU A 131 44.67 16.37 3.73
C LEU A 131 44.69 15.18 2.77
N THR A 132 45.92 14.83 2.41
CA THR A 132 46.27 13.62 1.66
C THR A 132 45.79 12.39 2.41
N CYS A 133 44.76 11.73 1.91
CA CYS A 133 44.45 10.37 2.31
C CYS A 133 45.21 9.41 1.40
N SER A 134 46.00 8.57 2.02
CA SER A 134 46.63 7.41 1.35
C SER A 134 45.53 6.49 0.80
N PRO A 135 45.72 5.94 -0.42
CA PRO A 135 44.71 5.03 -1.00
C PRO A 135 44.57 3.79 -0.16
N SER A 136 43.32 3.44 0.16
CA SER A 136 42.97 2.20 0.86
C SER A 136 43.35 0.99 0.00
N ILE A 137 43.65 -0.12 0.65
CA ILE A 137 44.07 -1.40 0.03
C ILE A 137 43.05 -1.94 -0.99
N ALA A 138 41.82 -1.41 -1.01
CA ALA A 138 40.77 -1.78 -1.96
C ALA A 138 41.03 -1.32 -3.40
N ASP A 139 41.88 -0.28 -3.61
CA ASP A 139 42.17 0.27 -4.94
C ASP A 139 43.30 -0.48 -5.69
N ARG A 140 43.86 -1.56 -5.09
CA ARG A 140 45.03 -2.26 -5.66
C ARG A 140 44.74 -3.65 -6.24
N LEU A 141 43.49 -4.06 -6.35
CA LEU A 141 43.14 -5.38 -6.88
C LEU A 141 42.18 -5.28 -8.09
N ILE A 142 42.61 -4.59 -9.14
CA ILE A 142 42.11 -4.82 -10.50
C ILE A 142 43.31 -5.14 -11.36
N PRO A 143 43.56 -6.43 -11.70
CA PRO A 143 44.52 -6.79 -12.73
C PRO A 143 43.95 -6.38 -14.06
N ALA A 144 44.76 -5.72 -14.89
CA ALA A 144 44.42 -5.43 -16.28
C ALA A 144 44.34 -6.74 -17.10
N VAL A 145 43.23 -6.83 -17.89
CA VAL A 145 43.01 -7.84 -18.95
C VAL A 145 42.58 -9.21 -18.46
N SER A 146 41.31 -9.31 -18.07
CA SER A 146 40.50 -10.54 -18.18
C SER A 146 39.31 -10.26 -19.12
N SER A 147 38.72 -11.31 -19.70
CA SER A 147 37.49 -11.15 -20.48
C SER A 147 36.38 -10.57 -19.58
N ASP A 148 35.45 -9.78 -20.12
CA ASP A 148 34.35 -9.18 -19.35
C ASP A 148 33.59 -10.21 -18.46
N GLU A 149 33.58 -11.48 -18.88
CA GLU A 149 32.95 -12.59 -18.16
C GLU A 149 33.73 -13.02 -16.91
N ASP A 150 35.06 -13.04 -16.94
CA ASP A 150 35.92 -13.41 -15.79
C ASP A 150 35.86 -12.31 -14.72
N GLU A 151 35.78 -11.05 -15.13
CA GLU A 151 35.62 -9.92 -14.23
C GLU A 151 34.25 -9.93 -13.51
N ASP A 152 33.17 -10.25 -14.25
CA ASP A 152 31.83 -10.38 -13.69
C ASP A 152 31.76 -11.50 -12.62
N GLU A 153 32.44 -12.62 -12.84
CA GLU A 153 32.51 -13.75 -11.92
C GLU A 153 33.21 -13.37 -10.61
N GLU A 154 34.33 -12.65 -10.70
CA GLU A 154 35.03 -12.15 -9.51
C GLU A 154 34.16 -11.19 -8.70
N ILE A 155 33.43 -10.28 -9.37
CA ILE A 155 32.53 -9.33 -8.71
C ILE A 155 31.34 -10.06 -8.07
N VAL A 156 30.76 -11.09 -8.70
CA VAL A 156 29.73 -11.94 -8.10
C VAL A 156 30.21 -12.55 -6.79
N ASP A 157 31.43 -13.09 -6.76
CA ASP A 157 32.03 -13.66 -5.57
C ASP A 157 32.26 -12.62 -4.47
N LEU A 158 32.67 -11.40 -4.82
CA LEU A 158 32.84 -10.30 -3.88
C LEU A 158 31.49 -9.86 -3.26
N VAL A 159 30.41 -9.87 -4.05
CA VAL A 159 29.05 -9.59 -3.57
C VAL A 159 28.60 -10.71 -2.61
N ILE A 160 28.83 -11.99 -2.97
CA ILE A 160 28.47 -13.14 -2.12
C ILE A 160 29.18 -13.08 -0.78
N ARG A 161 30.46 -12.69 -0.75
CA ARG A 161 31.25 -12.55 0.49
C ARG A 161 30.97 -11.26 1.27
N GLY A 162 30.08 -10.38 0.74
CA GLY A 162 29.77 -9.09 1.36
C GLY A 162 30.87 -8.03 1.25
N ALA A 163 31.93 -8.27 0.47
CA ALA A 163 33.01 -7.31 0.23
C ALA A 163 32.55 -6.12 -0.64
N ILE A 164 31.55 -6.32 -1.49
CA ILE A 164 30.86 -5.27 -2.24
C ILE A 164 29.38 -5.30 -1.83
N PRO A 165 28.87 -4.21 -1.24
CA PRO A 165 27.44 -4.09 -0.95
C PRO A 165 26.61 -4.12 -2.23
N SER A 166 25.52 -4.87 -2.24
CA SER A 166 24.63 -5.02 -3.41
C SER A 166 24.07 -3.70 -3.93
N TYR A 167 23.81 -2.74 -3.04
CA TYR A 167 23.30 -1.41 -3.39
C TYR A 167 24.34 -0.48 -4.05
N ALA A 168 25.63 -0.81 -3.97
CA ALA A 168 26.70 0.01 -4.53
C ALA A 168 27.13 -0.43 -5.95
N LEU A 169 26.51 -1.47 -6.50
CA LEU A 169 26.93 -2.05 -7.79
C LEU A 169 26.76 -1.07 -8.95
N GLU A 170 25.65 -0.34 -9.02
CA GLU A 170 25.38 0.61 -10.10
C GLU A 170 26.45 1.72 -10.13
N GLU A 171 26.84 2.24 -8.98
CA GLU A 171 27.84 3.29 -8.87
C GLU A 171 29.26 2.78 -9.18
N LYS A 172 29.58 1.57 -8.70
CA LYS A 172 30.92 0.98 -8.89
C LYS A 172 31.17 0.54 -10.34
N LEU A 173 30.15 0.03 -11.01
CA LEU A 173 30.28 -0.52 -12.36
C LEU A 173 29.99 0.53 -13.45
N GLY A 174 29.24 1.59 -13.14
CA GLY A 174 28.81 2.58 -14.12
C GLY A 174 27.82 2.04 -15.17
N ASP A 175 27.42 0.76 -15.07
CA ASP A 175 26.47 0.09 -15.95
C ASP A 175 25.36 -0.57 -15.13
N CYS A 176 24.17 0.03 -15.16
CA CYS A 176 23.02 -0.46 -14.41
C CYS A 176 22.56 -1.86 -14.84
N LYS A 177 22.64 -2.19 -16.13
CA LYS A 177 22.24 -3.52 -16.64
C LYS A 177 23.22 -4.61 -16.17
N ARG A 178 24.53 -4.31 -16.20
CA ARG A 178 25.58 -5.20 -15.67
C ARG A 178 25.39 -5.40 -14.17
N ALA A 179 25.12 -4.35 -13.41
CA ALA A 179 24.84 -4.41 -11.99
C ALA A 179 23.65 -5.33 -11.64
N VAL A 180 22.55 -5.23 -12.40
CA VAL A 180 21.37 -6.10 -12.24
C VAL A 180 21.72 -7.56 -12.51
N ARG A 181 22.52 -7.85 -13.54
CA ARG A 181 22.95 -9.22 -13.91
C ARG A 181 23.79 -9.85 -12.81
N ILE A 182 24.80 -9.13 -12.32
CA ILE A 182 25.70 -9.57 -11.24
C ILE A 182 24.91 -9.81 -9.94
N ARG A 183 24.06 -8.87 -9.56
CA ARG A 183 23.19 -8.99 -8.38
C ARG A 183 22.29 -10.22 -8.45
N ARG A 184 21.68 -10.46 -9.61
CA ARG A 184 20.82 -11.60 -9.86
C ARG A 184 21.58 -12.91 -9.74
N GLU A 185 22.78 -13.01 -10.31
CA GLU A 185 23.62 -14.20 -10.23
C GLU A 185 24.06 -14.46 -8.79
N ALA A 186 24.55 -13.45 -8.08
CA ALA A 186 24.90 -13.57 -6.68
C ALA A 186 23.72 -14.05 -5.82
N LEU A 187 22.52 -13.50 -6.04
CA LEU A 187 21.30 -13.90 -5.32
C LEU A 187 20.92 -15.36 -5.60
N GLN A 188 21.03 -15.81 -6.85
CA GLN A 188 20.77 -17.22 -7.21
C GLN A 188 21.75 -18.17 -6.50
N ARG A 189 23.03 -17.82 -6.44
CA ARG A 189 24.07 -18.62 -5.75
C ARG A 189 23.87 -18.63 -4.24
N ILE A 190 23.60 -17.48 -3.63
CA ILE A 190 23.32 -17.38 -2.17
C ILE A 190 22.11 -18.22 -1.77
N THR A 191 21.03 -18.15 -2.57
CA THR A 191 19.76 -18.80 -2.21
C THR A 191 19.62 -20.22 -2.73
N GLY A 192 20.46 -20.64 -3.68
CA GLY A 192 20.30 -21.89 -4.41
C GLY A 192 19.04 -21.97 -5.27
N ARG A 193 18.37 -20.83 -5.53
CA ARG A 193 17.08 -20.76 -6.25
C ARG A 193 17.26 -20.05 -7.59
N SER A 194 16.65 -20.61 -8.65
CA SER A 194 16.66 -20.01 -9.98
C SER A 194 15.63 -18.87 -10.08
N LEU A 195 16.02 -17.78 -10.74
CA LEU A 195 15.14 -16.70 -11.18
C LEU A 195 14.78 -16.83 -12.68
N GLN A 196 14.85 -18.05 -13.22
CA GLN A 196 14.41 -18.33 -14.59
C GLN A 196 12.95 -17.90 -14.78
N GLY A 197 12.66 -17.16 -15.86
CA GLY A 197 11.32 -16.62 -16.11
C GLY A 197 11.08 -15.20 -15.58
N LEU A 198 11.92 -14.67 -14.67
CA LEU A 198 11.94 -13.25 -14.37
C LEU A 198 12.74 -12.54 -15.48
N PRO A 199 12.12 -11.67 -16.32
CA PRO A 199 12.84 -11.03 -17.41
C PRO A 199 13.88 -10.02 -16.92
N LEU A 200 14.97 -9.94 -17.67
CA LEU A 200 16.06 -9.00 -17.44
C LEU A 200 16.17 -7.99 -18.59
N ASP A 201 16.11 -8.48 -19.82
CA ASP A 201 16.25 -7.66 -21.02
C ASP A 201 14.95 -6.93 -21.38
N GLY A 202 15.10 -5.75 -22.02
CA GLY A 202 13.94 -4.95 -22.44
C GLY A 202 13.49 -3.90 -21.46
N PHE A 203 14.17 -3.75 -20.32
CA PHE A 203 13.92 -2.70 -19.33
C PHE A 203 15.10 -1.73 -19.27
N ASP A 204 14.82 -0.44 -19.21
CA ASP A 204 15.83 0.61 -19.01
C ASP A 204 16.12 0.80 -17.51
N TYR A 205 17.14 0.13 -17.01
CA TYR A 205 17.53 0.23 -15.59
C TYR A 205 18.14 1.59 -15.22
N ASN A 206 18.63 2.37 -16.20
CA ASN A 206 19.10 3.73 -15.92
C ASN A 206 17.95 4.65 -15.52
N SER A 207 16.74 4.41 -16.05
CA SER A 207 15.55 5.20 -15.75
C SER A 207 15.08 5.09 -14.30
N ILE A 208 15.53 4.07 -13.57
CA ILE A 208 15.16 3.83 -12.17
C ILE A 208 16.31 4.11 -11.18
N LEU A 209 17.49 4.50 -11.67
CA LEU A 209 18.65 4.77 -10.83
C LEU A 209 18.34 5.88 -9.82
N LYS A 210 18.50 5.59 -8.51
CA LYS A 210 18.18 6.47 -7.38
C LYS A 210 16.69 6.87 -7.28
N GLN A 211 15.80 6.11 -7.92
CA GLN A 211 14.35 6.31 -7.85
C GLN A 211 13.60 5.00 -8.16
N CYS A 212 12.32 4.91 -7.90
CA CYS A 212 11.38 3.82 -8.18
C CYS A 212 11.67 2.48 -7.47
N CYS A 213 12.83 1.86 -7.74
CA CYS A 213 13.16 0.54 -7.20
C CYS A 213 14.69 0.41 -7.05
N GLU A 214 15.13 0.21 -5.83
CA GLU A 214 16.53 0.00 -5.47
C GLU A 214 16.90 -1.48 -5.65
N MET A 215 18.16 -1.75 -5.98
CA MET A 215 18.72 -3.10 -6.13
C MET A 215 17.92 -4.04 -7.03
N PRO A 216 17.57 -3.63 -8.26
CA PRO A 216 16.76 -4.46 -9.15
C PRO A 216 17.48 -5.77 -9.53
N VAL A 217 16.69 -6.84 -9.71
CA VAL A 217 17.15 -8.17 -10.20
C VAL A 217 16.39 -8.62 -11.47
N GLY A 218 15.52 -7.76 -11.97
CA GLY A 218 14.64 -8.00 -13.09
C GLY A 218 13.35 -7.17 -12.95
N TYR A 219 12.33 -7.48 -13.73
CA TYR A 219 11.03 -6.81 -13.67
C TYR A 219 9.87 -7.78 -13.84
N VAL A 220 8.68 -7.39 -13.35
CA VAL A 220 7.46 -8.20 -13.47
C VAL A 220 6.64 -7.70 -14.65
N GLN A 221 6.20 -8.62 -15.51
CA GLN A 221 5.35 -8.33 -16.67
C GLN A 221 3.87 -8.41 -16.25
N ILE A 222 3.14 -7.32 -16.42
CA ILE A 222 1.70 -7.26 -16.23
C ILE A 222 1.08 -6.83 -17.57
N PRO A 223 0.12 -7.59 -18.14
CA PRO A 223 -0.49 -7.22 -19.41
C PRO A 223 -1.35 -5.94 -19.26
N VAL A 224 -1.31 -5.10 -20.30
CA VAL A 224 -2.11 -3.88 -20.41
C VAL A 224 -3.24 -4.12 -21.40
N GLY A 225 -4.47 -4.00 -20.95
CA GLY A 225 -5.67 -3.97 -21.78
C GLY A 225 -6.15 -2.54 -22.00
N ILE A 226 -7.04 -2.36 -22.98
CA ILE A 226 -7.59 -1.06 -23.34
C ILE A 226 -9.10 -1.11 -23.21
N ALA A 227 -9.68 -0.15 -22.48
CA ALA A 227 -11.10 0.09 -22.42
C ALA A 227 -11.44 1.47 -23.00
N GLY A 228 -12.56 1.60 -23.69
CA GLY A 228 -12.99 2.89 -24.25
C GLY A 228 -13.85 2.79 -25.52
N PRO A 229 -14.30 3.92 -26.05
CA PRO A 229 -14.09 5.26 -25.49
C PRO A 229 -14.96 5.53 -24.25
N LEU A 230 -14.38 6.20 -23.25
CA LEU A 230 -15.10 6.88 -22.20
C LEU A 230 -15.44 8.30 -22.68
N LEU A 231 -16.71 8.60 -22.81
CA LEU A 231 -17.18 9.97 -23.05
C LEU A 231 -17.34 10.66 -21.69
N LEU A 232 -16.43 11.60 -21.38
CA LEU A 232 -16.37 12.32 -20.11
C LEU A 232 -16.21 13.82 -20.38
N ASP A 233 -17.09 14.64 -19.83
CA ASP A 233 -17.08 16.09 -19.98
C ASP A 233 -17.04 16.55 -21.45
N GLY A 234 -17.65 15.77 -22.35
CA GLY A 234 -17.70 16.01 -23.78
C GLY A 234 -16.50 15.53 -24.60
N PHE A 235 -15.49 14.92 -23.96
CA PHE A 235 -14.30 14.37 -24.61
C PHE A 235 -14.25 12.85 -24.51
N GLU A 236 -13.61 12.23 -25.50
CA GLU A 236 -13.42 10.78 -25.55
C GLU A 236 -12.03 10.38 -25.05
N TYR A 237 -11.99 9.40 -24.14
CA TYR A 237 -10.74 8.87 -23.60
C TYR A 237 -10.65 7.37 -23.80
N THR A 238 -9.47 6.92 -24.22
CA THR A 238 -9.12 5.50 -24.28
C THR A 238 -8.25 5.16 -23.08
N VAL A 239 -8.76 4.31 -22.18
CA VAL A 239 -8.18 4.08 -20.86
C VAL A 239 -7.35 2.79 -20.82
N PRO A 240 -6.02 2.87 -20.58
CA PRO A 240 -5.17 1.72 -20.36
C PRO A 240 -5.38 1.16 -18.96
N MET A 241 -5.45 -0.17 -18.86
CA MET A 241 -5.67 -0.91 -17.62
C MET A 241 -4.69 -2.09 -17.54
N ALA A 242 -3.79 -2.07 -16.56
CA ALA A 242 -2.86 -3.16 -16.31
C ALA A 242 -3.43 -4.10 -15.24
N THR A 243 -3.69 -5.36 -15.57
CA THR A 243 -4.34 -6.29 -14.65
C THR A 243 -4.04 -7.74 -15.00
N THR A 244 -4.11 -8.61 -14.00
CA THR A 244 -4.10 -10.07 -14.13
C THR A 244 -5.49 -10.68 -13.88
N GLU A 245 -6.50 -9.85 -13.56
CA GLU A 245 -7.87 -10.29 -13.35
C GLU A 245 -8.63 -10.41 -14.68
N GLY A 246 -9.10 -11.60 -14.99
CA GLY A 246 -9.93 -11.85 -16.18
C GLY A 246 -11.26 -11.09 -16.10
N CYS A 247 -11.75 -10.64 -17.23
CA CYS A 247 -12.98 -9.87 -17.41
C CYS A 247 -12.95 -8.41 -16.95
N LEU A 248 -11.97 -7.91 -16.20
CA LEU A 248 -11.98 -6.55 -15.67
C LEU A 248 -12.06 -5.51 -16.79
N VAL A 249 -11.15 -5.59 -17.76
CA VAL A 249 -11.11 -4.66 -18.91
C VAL A 249 -12.40 -4.73 -19.74
N ALA A 250 -12.88 -5.95 -20.03
CA ALA A 250 -14.11 -6.15 -20.80
C ALA A 250 -15.35 -5.62 -20.05
N SER A 251 -15.40 -5.77 -18.73
CA SER A 251 -16.47 -5.25 -17.87
C SER A 251 -16.47 -3.71 -17.89
N THR A 252 -15.32 -3.10 -17.68
CA THR A 252 -15.16 -1.63 -17.73
C THR A 252 -15.55 -1.09 -19.10
N ASN A 253 -15.10 -1.74 -20.17
CA ASN A 253 -15.44 -1.37 -21.55
C ASN A 253 -16.95 -1.46 -21.81
N ARG A 254 -17.66 -2.43 -21.22
CA ARG A 254 -19.13 -2.49 -21.28
C ARG A 254 -19.78 -1.31 -20.56
N GLY A 255 -19.22 -0.90 -19.40
CA GLY A 255 -19.65 0.31 -18.69
C GLY A 255 -19.48 1.56 -19.53
N PHE A 256 -18.33 1.74 -20.17
CA PHE A 256 -18.07 2.85 -21.09
C PHE A 256 -19.08 2.89 -22.24
N LYS A 257 -19.34 1.74 -22.85
CA LYS A 257 -20.34 1.64 -23.92
C LYS A 257 -21.73 2.10 -23.47
N GLY A 258 -22.13 1.76 -22.24
CA GLY A 258 -23.42 2.18 -21.68
C GLY A 258 -23.48 3.67 -21.41
N ILE A 259 -22.42 4.24 -20.81
CA ILE A 259 -22.29 5.67 -20.57
C ILE A 259 -22.29 6.44 -21.88
N TYR A 260 -21.49 6.02 -22.86
CA TYR A 260 -21.41 6.64 -24.18
C TYR A 260 -22.76 6.66 -24.89
N ALA A 261 -23.45 5.51 -24.93
CA ALA A 261 -24.77 5.38 -25.56
C ALA A 261 -25.86 6.21 -24.86
N SER A 262 -25.62 6.62 -23.64
CA SER A 262 -26.55 7.44 -22.84
C SER A 262 -26.25 8.95 -22.87
N GLY A 263 -25.17 9.37 -23.53
CA GLY A 263 -24.81 10.79 -23.70
C GLY A 263 -23.56 11.22 -22.96
N GLY A 264 -22.86 10.28 -22.30
CA GLY A 264 -21.62 10.55 -21.59
C GLY A 264 -21.78 10.68 -20.08
N ALA A 265 -20.66 10.95 -19.40
CA ALA A 265 -20.59 11.25 -17.98
C ALA A 265 -20.07 12.69 -17.79
N THR A 266 -20.37 13.28 -16.63
CA THR A 266 -19.84 14.57 -16.20
C THR A 266 -19.07 14.42 -14.92
N SER A 267 -18.02 15.23 -14.73
CA SER A 267 -17.18 15.20 -13.54
C SER A 267 -17.00 16.57 -12.90
N THR A 268 -16.80 16.58 -11.59
CA THR A 268 -16.48 17.80 -10.84
C THR A 268 -15.40 17.51 -9.82
N ILE A 269 -14.33 18.32 -9.84
CA ILE A 269 -13.29 18.28 -8.82
C ILE A 269 -13.73 19.17 -7.66
N LEU A 270 -13.91 18.56 -6.50
CA LEU A 270 -14.33 19.22 -5.27
C LEU A 270 -13.15 19.84 -4.52
N ARG A 271 -12.01 19.13 -4.50
CA ARG A 271 -10.78 19.53 -3.80
C ARG A 271 -9.56 19.03 -4.55
N ASP A 272 -8.45 19.75 -4.42
CA ASP A 272 -7.13 19.35 -4.93
C ASP A 272 -6.06 19.78 -3.93
N GLY A 273 -5.63 18.87 -3.07
CA GLY A 273 -4.64 19.15 -2.03
C GLY A 273 -4.04 17.88 -1.43
N MET A 274 -2.71 17.77 -1.52
CA MET A 274 -1.96 16.68 -0.89
C MET A 274 -1.68 17.02 0.57
N THR A 275 -1.67 16.01 1.44
CA THR A 275 -1.51 16.22 2.88
C THR A 275 -0.27 15.58 3.46
N ARG A 276 0.31 16.25 4.48
CA ARG A 276 1.31 15.71 5.40
C ARG A 276 0.98 16.16 6.81
N ALA A 277 1.23 15.32 7.81
CA ALA A 277 0.86 15.62 9.18
C ALA A 277 1.97 15.20 10.16
N PRO A 278 2.90 16.10 10.47
CA PRO A 278 3.89 15.87 11.52
C PRO A 278 3.21 15.75 12.89
N VAL A 279 3.93 15.13 13.81
CA VAL A 279 3.59 15.11 15.24
C VAL A 279 4.72 15.75 16.02
N VAL A 280 4.35 16.70 16.88
CA VAL A 280 5.26 17.36 17.82
C VAL A 280 4.80 17.15 19.24
N ARG A 281 5.74 17.20 20.18
CA ARG A 281 5.50 17.02 21.61
C ARG A 281 5.92 18.24 22.39
N PHE A 282 5.21 18.51 23.47
CA PHE A 282 5.51 19.57 24.42
C PHE A 282 5.62 19.05 25.86
N PRO A 283 6.19 19.81 26.79
CA PRO A 283 6.20 19.47 28.22
C PRO A 283 4.79 19.32 28.82
N SER A 284 3.81 20.07 28.29
CA SER A 284 2.41 20.04 28.78
C SER A 284 1.37 20.11 27.67
N ALA A 285 0.16 19.64 27.95
CA ALA A 285 -0.97 19.76 27.03
C ALA A 285 -1.36 21.23 26.77
N SER A 286 -1.28 22.09 27.78
CA SER A 286 -1.54 23.53 27.64
C SER A 286 -0.60 24.17 26.61
N ARG A 287 0.68 23.77 26.61
CA ARG A 287 1.65 24.28 25.65
C ARG A 287 1.38 23.78 24.22
N ALA A 288 0.94 22.51 24.06
CA ALA A 288 0.49 21.98 22.79
C ALA A 288 -0.75 22.73 22.26
N CYS A 289 -1.72 23.04 23.14
CA CYS A 289 -2.88 23.85 22.78
C CYS A 289 -2.49 25.30 22.38
N HIS A 290 -1.51 25.88 23.02
CA HIS A 290 -1.02 27.21 22.66
C HIS A 290 -0.52 27.26 21.22
N LEU A 291 0.32 26.28 20.80
CA LEU A 291 0.75 26.19 19.42
C LEU A 291 -0.43 25.91 18.47
N LYS A 292 -1.37 25.05 18.85
CA LYS A 292 -2.58 24.81 18.04
C LYS A 292 -3.30 26.12 17.74
N PHE A 293 -3.59 26.93 18.75
CA PHE A 293 -4.29 28.20 18.57
C PHE A 293 -3.50 29.18 17.72
N PHE A 294 -2.17 29.21 17.87
CA PHE A 294 -1.31 30.03 17.02
C PHE A 294 -1.40 29.63 15.54
N ILE A 295 -1.34 28.31 15.24
CA ILE A 295 -1.38 27.81 13.86
C ILE A 295 -2.76 28.03 13.23
N GLU A 296 -3.83 27.85 13.98
CA GLU A 296 -5.20 27.98 13.48
C GLU A 296 -5.73 29.42 13.47
N ASP A 297 -4.97 30.37 14.03
CA ASP A 297 -5.30 31.79 13.90
C ASP A 297 -5.07 32.27 12.47
N PRO A 298 -6.13 32.78 11.79
CA PRO A 298 -6.03 33.25 10.40
C PRO A 298 -4.97 34.33 10.19
N SER A 299 -4.64 35.12 11.22
CA SER A 299 -3.61 36.17 11.13
C SER A 299 -2.19 35.61 10.89
N ASN A 300 -1.92 34.37 11.35
CA ASN A 300 -0.62 33.72 11.22
C ASN A 300 -0.49 32.91 9.92
N PHE A 301 -1.61 32.67 9.22
CA PHE A 301 -1.60 31.80 8.02
C PHE A 301 -0.65 32.27 6.94
N GLN A 302 -0.60 33.57 6.66
CA GLN A 302 0.27 34.11 5.60
C GLN A 302 1.75 33.89 5.91
N THR A 303 2.15 33.97 7.17
CA THR A 303 3.53 33.70 7.61
C THR A 303 3.85 32.21 7.44
N LEU A 304 2.97 31.33 7.90
CA LEU A 304 3.12 29.87 7.73
C LEU A 304 3.17 29.49 6.25
N ALA A 305 2.30 30.07 5.42
CA ALA A 305 2.29 29.83 3.98
C ALA A 305 3.56 30.33 3.29
N HIS A 306 4.09 31.49 3.72
CA HIS A 306 5.37 32.00 3.22
C HIS A 306 6.50 31.02 3.52
N GLU A 307 6.63 30.55 4.77
CA GLU A 307 7.65 29.59 5.16
C GLU A 307 7.53 28.27 4.40
N PHE A 308 6.30 27.73 4.31
CA PHE A 308 6.03 26.49 3.58
C PHE A 308 6.43 26.59 2.12
N ASN A 309 6.06 27.68 1.44
CA ASN A 309 6.20 27.86 0.00
C ASN A 309 7.64 28.11 -0.47
N LYS A 310 8.58 28.39 0.43
CA LYS A 310 10.00 28.70 0.10
C LYS A 310 10.69 27.60 -0.70
N SER A 311 10.30 26.34 -0.50
CA SER A 311 11.01 25.18 -1.05
C SER A 311 10.52 24.72 -2.41
N SER A 312 9.44 25.30 -2.97
CA SER A 312 8.86 24.86 -4.23
C SER A 312 8.14 25.98 -4.96
N ASN A 313 8.29 25.99 -6.29
CA ASN A 313 7.53 26.89 -7.16
C ASN A 313 6.08 26.41 -7.40
N PHE A 314 5.76 25.15 -7.07
CA PHE A 314 4.46 24.54 -7.35
C PHE A 314 3.66 24.24 -6.08
N ALA A 315 4.33 23.85 -4.98
CA ALA A 315 3.65 23.60 -3.71
C ALA A 315 3.16 24.93 -3.11
N ARG A 316 1.87 24.99 -2.82
CA ARG A 316 1.25 26.14 -2.16
C ARG A 316 0.39 25.66 -1.01
N LEU A 317 0.73 26.09 0.20
CA LEU A 317 -0.05 25.80 1.40
C LEU A 317 -1.47 26.32 1.22
N GLN A 318 -2.46 25.47 1.50
CA GLN A 318 -3.88 25.80 1.41
C GLN A 318 -4.50 26.00 2.78
N TRP A 319 -4.19 25.11 3.71
CA TRP A 319 -4.66 25.16 5.10
C TRP A 319 -3.83 24.24 6.01
N VAL A 320 -3.93 24.49 7.31
CA VAL A 320 -3.38 23.62 8.36
C VAL A 320 -4.46 23.38 9.39
N GLN A 321 -4.66 22.14 9.78
CA GLN A 321 -5.61 21.73 10.82
C GLN A 321 -4.87 20.95 11.90
N CYS A 322 -5.17 21.25 13.16
CA CYS A 322 -4.46 20.69 14.30
C CYS A 322 -5.37 19.84 15.19
N SER A 323 -4.84 18.70 15.66
CA SER A 323 -5.49 17.85 16.67
C SER A 323 -4.55 17.62 17.84
N VAL A 324 -5.04 17.77 19.07
CA VAL A 324 -4.26 17.56 20.30
C VAL A 324 -4.63 16.22 20.91
N ALA A 325 -3.61 15.44 21.29
CA ALA A 325 -3.76 14.23 22.08
C ALA A 325 -2.76 14.26 23.25
N GLY A 326 -3.25 14.56 24.45
CA GLY A 326 -2.40 14.79 25.60
C GLY A 326 -1.45 15.97 25.35
N LYS A 327 -0.14 15.75 25.48
CA LYS A 327 0.90 16.75 25.22
C LYS A 327 1.45 16.74 23.80
N ASN A 328 0.84 15.96 22.89
CA ASN A 328 1.24 15.86 21.49
C ASN A 328 0.27 16.65 20.61
N LEU A 329 0.83 17.35 19.62
CA LEU A 329 0.06 18.06 18.60
C LEU A 329 0.32 17.42 17.24
N TYR A 330 -0.75 17.07 16.56
CA TYR A 330 -0.78 16.57 15.19
C TYR A 330 -1.23 17.71 14.27
N MET A 331 -0.41 18.06 13.28
CA MET A 331 -0.67 19.20 12.39
C MET A 331 -0.87 18.67 10.97
N ARG A 332 -2.07 18.72 10.43
CA ARG A 332 -2.38 18.28 9.08
C ARG A 332 -2.28 19.45 8.12
N PHE A 333 -1.21 19.48 7.34
CA PHE A 333 -0.98 20.44 6.28
C PHE A 333 -1.61 19.95 4.98
N SER A 334 -2.27 20.83 4.22
CA SER A 334 -2.73 20.57 2.86
C SER A 334 -2.11 21.57 1.91
N CYS A 335 -1.63 21.09 0.77
CA CYS A 335 -1.09 21.96 -0.26
C CYS A 335 -1.40 21.46 -1.68
N SER A 336 -1.48 22.40 -2.63
CA SER A 336 -1.46 22.05 -4.05
C SER A 336 -0.06 21.60 -4.47
N THR A 337 0.02 20.66 -5.42
CA THR A 337 1.30 20.07 -5.88
C THR A 337 1.47 20.09 -7.39
N GLY A 338 0.59 20.82 -8.10
CA GLY A 338 0.59 20.84 -9.56
C GLY A 338 0.33 19.45 -10.14
N ASP A 339 1.08 19.07 -11.15
CA ASP A 339 0.93 17.78 -11.83
C ASP A 339 1.67 16.61 -11.15
N ALA A 340 2.39 16.87 -10.05
CA ALA A 340 2.95 15.80 -9.23
C ALA A 340 1.93 15.29 -8.20
N MET A 341 2.07 14.04 -7.77
CA MET A 341 1.41 13.54 -6.57
C MET A 341 1.92 14.32 -5.33
N GLY A 342 3.21 14.62 -5.22
CA GLY A 342 3.77 15.73 -4.45
C GLY A 342 4.16 15.46 -3.02
N MET A 343 4.24 14.21 -2.53
CA MET A 343 4.58 13.90 -1.13
C MET A 343 5.88 14.53 -0.64
N ASN A 344 6.96 14.48 -1.45
CA ASN A 344 8.24 15.06 -1.09
C ASN A 344 8.19 16.59 -1.00
N MET A 345 7.45 17.24 -1.91
CA MET A 345 7.25 18.69 -1.88
C MET A 345 6.53 19.12 -0.61
N VAL A 346 5.45 18.40 -0.23
CA VAL A 346 4.71 18.69 1.01
C VAL A 346 5.58 18.49 2.23
N SER A 347 6.34 17.39 2.29
CA SER A 347 7.26 17.10 3.40
C SER A 347 8.30 18.22 3.58
N LYS A 348 8.91 18.68 2.48
CA LYS A 348 9.87 19.77 2.52
C LYS A 348 9.26 21.10 2.99
N GLY A 349 8.05 21.41 2.54
CA GLY A 349 7.32 22.60 3.02
C GLY A 349 7.01 22.52 4.51
N VAL A 350 6.60 21.36 4.99
CA VAL A 350 6.35 21.09 6.42
C VAL A 350 7.63 21.25 7.25
N GLU A 351 8.77 20.73 6.80
CA GLU A 351 10.07 20.91 7.48
C GLU A 351 10.43 22.39 7.65
N ASN A 352 10.21 23.20 6.62
CA ASN A 352 10.46 24.64 6.72
C ASN A 352 9.60 25.31 7.80
N VAL A 353 8.31 24.96 7.85
CA VAL A 353 7.41 25.48 8.88
C VAL A 353 7.81 25.00 10.27
N LEU A 354 8.19 23.71 10.43
CA LEU A 354 8.66 23.20 11.72
C LEU A 354 9.93 23.93 12.19
N LYS A 355 10.90 24.18 11.31
CA LYS A 355 12.11 24.96 11.63
C LYS A 355 11.77 26.40 12.04
N TYR A 356 10.83 27.04 11.38
CA TYR A 356 10.33 28.36 11.74
C TYR A 356 9.69 28.34 13.14
N LEU A 357 8.78 27.39 13.40
CA LEU A 357 8.11 27.27 14.68
C LEU A 357 9.06 26.95 15.84
N GLN A 358 10.14 26.20 15.61
CA GLN A 358 11.13 25.90 16.64
C GLN A 358 11.86 27.14 17.17
N SER A 359 11.95 28.24 16.39
CA SER A 359 12.50 29.50 16.87
C SER A 359 11.67 30.16 17.96
N ASP A 360 10.33 30.07 17.84
CA ASP A 360 9.37 30.65 18.79
C ASP A 360 8.93 29.66 19.89
N TYR A 361 9.11 28.37 19.60
CA TYR A 361 8.76 27.25 20.48
C TYR A 361 9.97 26.33 20.70
N PRO A 362 11.03 26.78 21.40
CA PRO A 362 12.24 26.01 21.62
C PRO A 362 12.03 24.74 22.44
N ASP A 363 10.89 24.65 23.15
CA ASP A 363 10.43 23.49 23.91
C ASP A 363 9.62 22.48 23.07
N MET A 364 9.50 22.71 21.75
CA MET A 364 8.85 21.83 20.80
C MET A 364 9.79 20.70 20.37
N ASP A 365 9.44 19.45 20.71
CA ASP A 365 10.13 18.24 20.28
C ASP A 365 9.44 17.68 19.02
N VAL A 366 10.14 17.62 17.89
CA VAL A 366 9.62 17.08 16.62
C VAL A 366 9.81 15.57 16.62
N ILE A 367 8.72 14.82 16.87
CA ILE A 367 8.75 13.36 16.95
C ILE A 367 8.85 12.74 15.57
N GLY A 368 8.21 13.33 14.55
CA GLY A 368 8.29 12.83 13.20
C GLY A 368 7.47 13.64 12.20
N ILE A 369 7.90 13.58 10.94
CA ILE A 369 7.26 14.29 9.83
C ILE A 369 5.89 13.70 9.45
N SER A 370 5.60 12.46 9.89
CA SER A 370 4.34 11.77 9.65
C SER A 370 3.82 11.14 10.94
N GLY A 371 2.77 11.74 11.53
CA GLY A 371 2.01 11.21 12.66
C GLY A 371 0.74 10.46 12.25
N ASN A 372 0.64 9.99 11.00
CA ASN A 372 -0.51 9.30 10.41
C ASN A 372 -1.82 10.11 10.32
N PHE A 373 -1.90 11.33 10.86
CA PHE A 373 -3.04 12.21 10.65
C PHE A 373 -3.14 12.74 9.21
N CYS A 374 -2.06 12.57 8.41
CA CYS A 374 -2.09 12.72 6.95
C CYS A 374 -2.87 11.63 6.23
N SER A 375 -3.11 10.48 6.87
CA SER A 375 -3.78 9.29 6.33
C SER A 375 -3.10 8.61 5.13
N ASP A 376 -1.82 8.86 4.91
CA ASP A 376 -1.03 8.26 3.83
C ASP A 376 -1.08 6.73 3.88
N LYS A 377 -1.52 6.08 2.78
CA LYS A 377 -1.61 4.62 2.63
C LYS A 377 -2.46 3.93 3.70
N LYS A 378 -3.51 4.61 4.18
CA LYS A 378 -4.42 4.09 5.21
C LYS A 378 -5.88 4.44 4.92
N PRO A 379 -6.83 3.52 5.17
CA PRO A 379 -8.24 3.86 5.16
C PRO A 379 -8.53 4.73 6.39
N ALA A 380 -9.07 5.92 6.18
CA ALA A 380 -9.31 6.87 7.26
C ALA A 380 -10.57 7.71 7.03
N ALA A 381 -11.35 7.92 8.10
CA ALA A 381 -12.57 8.73 8.06
C ALA A 381 -12.28 10.19 7.70
N VAL A 382 -11.11 10.73 8.08
CA VAL A 382 -10.71 12.09 7.78
C VAL A 382 -10.64 12.36 6.26
N ASN A 383 -10.41 11.34 5.43
CA ASN A 383 -10.41 11.50 3.98
C ASN A 383 -11.80 11.82 3.42
N TRP A 384 -12.87 11.35 4.06
CA TRP A 384 -14.24 11.70 3.67
C TRP A 384 -14.59 13.15 4.01
N ILE A 385 -14.03 13.67 5.10
CA ILE A 385 -14.31 15.02 5.61
C ILE A 385 -13.44 16.05 4.90
N GLU A 386 -12.12 15.82 4.88
CA GLU A 386 -11.11 16.80 4.46
C GLU A 386 -10.59 16.52 3.02
N GLY A 387 -10.69 15.28 2.56
CA GLY A 387 -10.06 14.82 1.33
C GLY A 387 -8.55 14.61 1.48
N ARG A 388 -7.94 14.03 0.45
CA ARG A 388 -6.49 13.91 0.25
C ARG A 388 -6.20 13.67 -1.24
N GLY A 389 -5.24 14.39 -1.82
CA GLY A 389 -5.10 14.39 -3.27
C GLY A 389 -6.28 15.09 -3.94
N LYS A 390 -6.93 14.45 -4.90
CA LYS A 390 -8.05 15.03 -5.64
C LYS A 390 -9.37 14.38 -5.23
N SER A 391 -10.34 15.20 -4.79
CA SER A 391 -11.70 14.74 -4.50
C SER A 391 -12.55 14.97 -5.73
N VAL A 392 -13.18 13.92 -6.25
CA VAL A 392 -13.93 13.95 -7.51
C VAL A 392 -15.32 13.35 -7.32
N VAL A 393 -16.32 14.00 -7.89
CA VAL A 393 -17.64 13.43 -8.15
C VAL A 393 -17.76 13.21 -9.66
N CYS A 394 -18.24 12.04 -10.07
CA CYS A 394 -18.54 11.74 -11.46
C CYS A 394 -19.91 11.07 -11.55
N GLU A 395 -20.73 11.48 -12.52
CA GLU A 395 -22.11 11.02 -12.66
C GLU A 395 -22.53 10.82 -14.12
N ALA A 396 -23.56 10.01 -14.32
CA ALA A 396 -24.20 9.81 -15.62
C ALA A 396 -25.68 9.43 -15.46
N ILE A 397 -26.51 9.81 -16.44
CA ILE A 397 -27.89 9.30 -16.56
C ILE A 397 -27.90 8.21 -17.63
N ILE A 398 -28.20 6.98 -17.21
CA ILE A 398 -28.24 5.82 -18.11
C ILE A 398 -29.68 5.57 -18.55
N LYS A 399 -29.91 5.61 -19.86
CA LYS A 399 -31.23 5.43 -20.45
C LYS A 399 -31.76 4.02 -20.26
N GLU A 400 -33.04 3.87 -20.02
CA GLU A 400 -33.71 2.57 -19.82
C GLU A 400 -33.42 1.57 -20.95
N GLU A 401 -33.46 2.05 -22.20
CA GLU A 401 -33.17 1.19 -23.37
C GLU A 401 -31.71 0.66 -23.36
N VAL A 402 -30.75 1.44 -22.84
CA VAL A 402 -29.35 1.04 -22.69
C VAL A 402 -29.23 0.00 -21.58
N LEU A 403 -29.93 0.19 -20.45
CA LEU A 403 -29.98 -0.80 -19.38
C LEU A 403 -30.49 -2.14 -19.87
N LYS A 404 -31.56 -2.15 -20.66
CA LYS A 404 -32.12 -3.37 -21.24
C LYS A 404 -31.22 -4.02 -22.28
N LYS A 405 -30.68 -3.24 -23.24
CA LYS A 405 -29.90 -3.76 -24.37
C LYS A 405 -28.47 -4.14 -24.00
N VAL A 406 -27.76 -3.29 -23.24
CA VAL A 406 -26.33 -3.46 -22.92
C VAL A 406 -26.13 -4.24 -21.64
N PHE A 407 -26.92 -3.94 -20.60
CA PHE A 407 -26.72 -4.47 -19.27
C PHE A 407 -27.68 -5.60 -18.89
N ARG A 408 -28.77 -5.77 -19.64
CA ARG A 408 -29.79 -6.83 -19.44
C ARG A 408 -30.42 -6.78 -18.04
N THR A 409 -30.69 -5.58 -17.56
CA THR A 409 -31.29 -5.28 -16.26
C THR A 409 -32.24 -4.09 -16.39
N ASN A 410 -32.77 -3.59 -15.28
CA ASN A 410 -33.67 -2.44 -15.21
C ASN A 410 -33.29 -1.54 -14.02
N VAL A 411 -33.88 -0.35 -13.99
CA VAL A 411 -33.62 0.69 -12.97
C VAL A 411 -33.94 0.18 -11.57
N ALA A 412 -35.14 -0.35 -11.35
CA ALA A 412 -35.59 -0.77 -10.02
C ALA A 412 -34.65 -1.81 -9.39
N THR A 413 -34.22 -2.82 -10.17
CA THR A 413 -33.30 -3.85 -9.70
C THR A 413 -31.93 -3.29 -9.33
N LEU A 414 -31.39 -2.34 -10.08
CA LEU A 414 -30.10 -1.73 -9.79
C LEU A 414 -30.17 -0.83 -8.56
N VAL A 415 -31.22 -0.05 -8.39
CA VAL A 415 -31.43 0.81 -7.22
C VAL A 415 -31.56 -0.05 -5.94
N GLU A 416 -32.40 -1.11 -5.98
CA GLU A 416 -32.53 -2.03 -4.86
C GLU A 416 -31.21 -2.72 -4.53
N LEU A 417 -30.50 -3.24 -5.54
CA LEU A 417 -29.22 -3.92 -5.33
C LEU A 417 -28.16 -2.94 -4.77
N ASN A 418 -28.12 -1.69 -5.22
CA ASN A 418 -27.21 -0.69 -4.68
C ASN A 418 -27.48 -0.43 -3.20
N MET A 419 -28.76 -0.28 -2.83
CA MET A 419 -29.15 -0.07 -1.44
C MET A 419 -28.76 -1.26 -0.56
N LEU A 420 -29.04 -2.49 -1.00
CA LEU A 420 -28.78 -3.68 -0.19
C LEU A 420 -27.30 -4.08 -0.16
N LYS A 421 -26.59 -4.00 -1.30
CA LYS A 421 -25.19 -4.39 -1.41
C LYS A 421 -24.25 -3.26 -1.00
N ASN A 422 -24.25 -2.17 -1.77
CA ASN A 422 -23.22 -1.13 -1.62
C ASN A 422 -23.44 -0.28 -0.37
N LEU A 423 -24.69 0.05 -0.02
CA LEU A 423 -24.98 0.87 1.16
C LEU A 423 -25.10 0.00 2.41
N THR A 424 -26.15 -0.79 2.52
CA THR A 424 -26.42 -1.58 3.74
C THR A 424 -25.34 -2.63 4.00
N GLY A 425 -24.93 -3.39 2.97
CA GLY A 425 -23.92 -4.43 3.11
C GLY A 425 -22.55 -3.87 3.53
N SER A 426 -22.14 -2.73 2.98
CA SER A 426 -20.90 -2.07 3.40
C SER A 426 -20.99 -1.48 4.81
N ALA A 427 -22.17 -0.97 5.21
CA ALA A 427 -22.41 -0.50 6.57
C ALA A 427 -22.35 -1.66 7.59
N VAL A 428 -22.94 -2.81 7.26
CA VAL A 428 -22.87 -4.03 8.08
C VAL A 428 -21.43 -4.51 8.23
N ALA A 429 -20.63 -4.40 7.18
CA ALA A 429 -19.21 -4.74 7.21
C ALA A 429 -18.33 -3.69 7.95
N GLY A 430 -18.85 -2.49 8.22
CA GLY A 430 -18.05 -1.37 8.77
C GLY A 430 -16.97 -0.87 7.82
N ALA A 431 -17.26 -0.84 6.52
CA ALA A 431 -16.28 -0.50 5.48
C ALA A 431 -15.88 0.99 5.54
N LEU A 432 -14.61 1.30 5.83
CA LEU A 432 -14.06 2.66 5.77
C LEU A 432 -13.76 3.11 4.33
N GLY A 433 -13.51 2.17 3.41
CA GLY A 433 -13.29 2.45 1.97
C GLY A 433 -14.52 2.95 1.23
N GLY A 434 -15.65 3.13 1.93
CA GLY A 434 -16.90 3.62 1.39
C GLY A 434 -17.83 2.49 0.94
N PHE A 435 -18.83 2.88 0.15
CA PHE A 435 -19.97 2.07 -0.22
C PHE A 435 -19.97 1.89 -1.74
N ASN A 436 -19.25 0.87 -2.22
CA ASN A 436 -19.06 0.59 -3.64
C ASN A 436 -18.96 -0.91 -3.90
N ALA A 437 -18.92 -1.30 -5.16
CA ALA A 437 -18.83 -2.71 -5.54
C ALA A 437 -17.38 -3.19 -5.71
N HIS A 438 -16.54 -2.45 -6.46
CA HIS A 438 -15.16 -2.84 -6.73
C HIS A 438 -14.26 -1.68 -7.21
N ALA A 439 -14.45 -0.47 -6.71
CA ALA A 439 -13.67 0.70 -7.11
C ALA A 439 -12.15 0.43 -7.10
N SER A 440 -11.66 -0.34 -6.12
CA SER A 440 -10.24 -0.68 -6.01
C SER A 440 -9.68 -1.46 -7.20
N ASN A 441 -10.47 -2.29 -7.88
CA ASN A 441 -10.03 -3.02 -9.07
C ASN A 441 -9.68 -2.06 -10.21
N ILE A 442 -10.55 -1.09 -10.45
CA ILE A 442 -10.38 -0.09 -11.52
C ILE A 442 -9.19 0.81 -11.22
N VAL A 443 -9.12 1.32 -9.99
CA VAL A 443 -8.02 2.19 -9.54
C VAL A 443 -6.69 1.46 -9.65
N SER A 444 -6.57 0.21 -9.16
CA SER A 444 -5.35 -0.60 -9.27
C SER A 444 -4.89 -0.75 -10.72
N ALA A 445 -5.81 -1.10 -11.63
CA ALA A 445 -5.47 -1.34 -13.02
C ALA A 445 -4.94 -0.06 -13.72
N ILE A 446 -5.56 1.09 -13.45
CA ILE A 446 -5.10 2.38 -14.00
C ILE A 446 -3.80 2.82 -13.33
N PHE A 447 -3.66 2.65 -12.00
CA PHE A 447 -2.44 3.04 -11.26
C PHE A 447 -1.21 2.29 -11.76
N ILE A 448 -1.29 0.97 -11.95
CA ILE A 448 -0.20 0.18 -12.49
C ILE A 448 0.12 0.61 -13.93
N ALA A 449 -0.90 0.81 -14.76
CA ALA A 449 -0.73 1.22 -16.15
C ALA A 449 -0.10 2.61 -16.30
N THR A 450 -0.34 3.53 -15.36
CA THR A 450 0.10 4.94 -15.44
C THR A 450 1.26 5.29 -14.51
N GLY A 451 1.81 4.29 -13.79
CA GLY A 451 2.97 4.49 -12.90
C GLY A 451 2.68 5.26 -11.63
N GLN A 452 1.44 5.19 -11.14
CA GLN A 452 1.07 5.72 -9.83
C GLN A 452 1.59 4.78 -8.73
N ASP A 453 1.70 5.28 -7.50
CA ASP A 453 2.06 4.46 -6.34
C ASP A 453 0.94 3.45 -6.02
N PRO A 454 1.15 2.13 -6.22
CA PRO A 454 0.10 1.13 -5.98
C PRO A 454 -0.39 1.09 -4.52
N ALA A 455 0.46 1.44 -3.56
CA ALA A 455 0.08 1.45 -2.15
C ALA A 455 -0.94 2.56 -1.82
N GLN A 456 -0.98 3.63 -2.60
CA GLN A 456 -1.98 4.69 -2.45
C GLN A 456 -3.35 4.33 -3.02
N ASN A 457 -3.51 3.14 -3.60
CA ASN A 457 -4.83 2.60 -3.90
C ASN A 457 -5.70 2.46 -2.63
N VAL A 458 -5.10 2.27 -1.45
CA VAL A 458 -5.83 2.12 -0.19
C VAL A 458 -6.82 3.28 0.02
N GLU A 459 -6.38 4.53 -0.12
CA GLU A 459 -7.24 5.70 0.00
C GLU A 459 -7.81 6.18 -1.33
N SER A 460 -7.10 5.99 -2.44
CA SER A 460 -7.56 6.46 -3.76
C SER A 460 -8.76 5.70 -4.31
N SER A 461 -9.01 4.50 -3.81
CA SER A 461 -10.19 3.71 -4.15
C SER A 461 -11.38 3.94 -3.21
N HIS A 462 -11.28 4.82 -2.22
CA HIS A 462 -12.43 5.22 -1.43
C HIS A 462 -13.51 5.79 -2.35
N CYS A 463 -14.70 5.22 -2.27
CA CYS A 463 -15.79 5.54 -3.19
C CYS A 463 -17.15 5.30 -2.55
N ILE A 464 -18.08 6.21 -2.77
CA ILE A 464 -19.52 6.00 -2.55
C ILE A 464 -20.19 5.97 -3.91
N THR A 465 -20.86 4.85 -4.21
CA THR A 465 -21.64 4.67 -5.43
C THR A 465 -23.13 4.84 -5.10
N MET A 466 -23.77 5.83 -5.71
CA MET A 466 -25.21 6.06 -5.59
C MET A 466 -25.91 5.67 -6.89
N MET A 467 -27.11 5.10 -6.77
CA MET A 467 -27.98 4.76 -7.89
C MET A 467 -29.40 5.15 -7.56
N GLU A 468 -30.00 5.98 -8.39
CA GLU A 468 -31.33 6.57 -8.18
C GLU A 468 -32.17 6.52 -9.45
N ALA A 469 -33.47 6.32 -9.30
CA ALA A 469 -34.39 6.38 -10.40
C ALA A 469 -34.73 7.85 -10.72
N VAL A 470 -34.62 8.23 -11.98
CA VAL A 470 -34.94 9.57 -12.47
C VAL A 470 -35.87 9.51 -13.68
N ASN A 471 -36.38 10.65 -14.15
CA ASN A 471 -37.28 10.74 -15.31
C ASN A 471 -38.50 9.81 -15.14
N ASP A 472 -39.27 10.00 -14.07
CA ASP A 472 -40.45 9.18 -13.71
C ASP A 472 -40.12 7.68 -13.56
N GLY A 473 -38.91 7.35 -13.11
CA GLY A 473 -38.44 5.99 -12.87
C GLY A 473 -37.95 5.25 -14.12
N GLN A 474 -37.89 5.92 -15.26
CA GLN A 474 -37.46 5.32 -16.53
C GLN A 474 -35.95 5.20 -16.65
N ASP A 475 -35.20 6.22 -16.23
CA ASP A 475 -33.75 6.27 -16.37
C ASP A 475 -33.05 6.09 -15.03
N LEU A 476 -31.79 5.66 -15.07
CA LEU A 476 -30.93 5.50 -13.91
C LEU A 476 -29.93 6.64 -13.81
N HIS A 477 -30.00 7.42 -12.75
CA HIS A 477 -28.88 8.27 -12.35
C HIS A 477 -27.89 7.43 -11.55
N ILE A 478 -26.64 7.40 -11.95
CA ILE A 478 -25.53 6.78 -11.21
C ILE A 478 -24.45 7.80 -10.96
N SER A 479 -23.93 7.83 -9.74
CA SER A 479 -22.78 8.67 -9.39
C SER A 479 -21.78 7.94 -8.51
N VAL A 480 -20.52 8.39 -8.59
CA VAL A 480 -19.44 8.01 -7.68
C VAL A 480 -18.83 9.26 -7.05
N THR A 481 -18.62 9.21 -5.74
CA THR A 481 -17.90 10.23 -4.99
C THR A 481 -16.63 9.62 -4.44
N MET A 482 -15.48 10.15 -4.88
CA MET A 482 -14.16 9.66 -4.52
C MET A 482 -13.36 10.78 -3.85
N PRO A 483 -13.13 10.70 -2.52
CA PRO A 483 -12.58 11.83 -1.75
C PRO A 483 -11.06 11.99 -1.86
N SER A 484 -10.34 10.97 -2.36
CA SER A 484 -8.88 10.88 -2.12
C SER A 484 -8.10 10.26 -3.27
N ILE A 485 -8.33 10.68 -4.51
CA ILE A 485 -7.57 10.19 -5.67
C ILE A 485 -6.17 10.83 -5.67
N GLU A 486 -5.15 10.02 -5.42
CA GLU A 486 -3.76 10.44 -5.31
C GLU A 486 -3.01 10.08 -6.59
N VAL A 487 -3.00 10.98 -7.55
CA VAL A 487 -2.36 10.78 -8.84
C VAL A 487 -1.47 11.94 -9.23
N GLY A 488 -0.44 11.62 -10.02
CA GLY A 488 0.42 12.58 -10.67
C GLY A 488 0.76 12.12 -12.09
N THR A 489 1.17 13.08 -12.93
CA THR A 489 1.59 12.82 -14.31
C THR A 489 3.08 13.08 -14.52
N ILE A 490 3.78 13.45 -13.46
CA ILE A 490 5.24 13.65 -13.39
C ILE A 490 5.81 13.00 -12.13
N GLY A 491 7.07 12.56 -12.24
CA GLY A 491 7.84 11.96 -11.16
C GLY A 491 7.54 10.48 -10.92
N GLY A 492 8.43 9.82 -10.20
CA GLY A 492 8.30 8.40 -9.85
C GLY A 492 8.08 7.49 -11.06
N GLY A 493 7.22 6.50 -10.91
CA GLY A 493 6.91 5.50 -11.94
C GLY A 493 6.30 6.04 -13.24
N THR A 494 5.82 7.29 -13.25
CA THR A 494 5.24 7.91 -14.47
C THR A 494 6.24 8.08 -15.61
N GLN A 495 7.54 8.01 -15.31
CA GLN A 495 8.63 8.14 -16.29
C GLN A 495 9.04 6.82 -16.93
N LEU A 496 8.64 5.69 -16.37
CA LEU A 496 8.90 4.38 -16.98
C LEU A 496 8.30 4.33 -18.38
N ALA A 497 9.00 3.73 -19.33
CA ALA A 497 8.64 3.77 -20.74
C ALA A 497 7.19 3.34 -21.02
N SER A 498 6.76 2.21 -20.44
CA SER A 498 5.39 1.68 -20.60
C SER A 498 4.34 2.59 -19.99
N GLN A 499 4.56 3.08 -18.77
CA GLN A 499 3.66 3.96 -18.04
C GLN A 499 3.56 5.33 -18.71
N SER A 500 4.68 5.84 -19.17
CA SER A 500 4.74 7.08 -19.95
C SER A 500 3.96 6.99 -21.26
N ALA A 501 4.01 5.83 -21.96
CA ALA A 501 3.19 5.57 -23.13
C ALA A 501 1.69 5.54 -22.82
N CYS A 502 1.30 4.93 -21.69
CA CYS A 502 -0.09 4.92 -21.22
C CYS A 502 -0.59 6.31 -20.87
N LEU A 503 0.22 7.14 -20.19
CA LEU A 503 -0.13 8.55 -19.92
C LEU A 503 -0.24 9.38 -21.21
N ASN A 504 0.60 9.09 -22.21
CA ASN A 504 0.52 9.73 -23.51
C ASN A 504 -0.78 9.35 -24.25
N LEU A 505 -1.22 8.09 -24.18
CA LEU A 505 -2.50 7.62 -24.73
C LEU A 505 -3.69 8.37 -24.13
N LEU A 506 -3.63 8.68 -22.82
CA LEU A 506 -4.64 9.46 -22.11
C LEU A 506 -4.56 10.98 -22.40
N GLY A 507 -3.51 11.45 -23.07
CA GLY A 507 -3.29 12.88 -23.33
C GLY A 507 -2.81 13.67 -22.10
N VAL A 508 -2.35 12.99 -21.02
CA VAL A 508 -1.97 13.62 -19.74
C VAL A 508 -0.50 13.47 -19.39
N LYS A 509 0.36 13.06 -20.34
CA LYS A 509 1.78 12.84 -20.10
C LYS A 509 2.50 14.13 -19.68
N GLY A 510 3.21 14.07 -18.55
CA GLY A 510 4.09 15.15 -18.11
C GLY A 510 3.35 16.30 -17.43
N ALA A 511 4.05 17.43 -17.28
CA ALA A 511 3.47 18.63 -16.72
C ALA A 511 2.60 19.37 -17.77
N SER A 512 1.47 19.89 -17.34
CA SER A 512 0.65 20.77 -18.18
C SER A 512 1.41 22.04 -18.52
N LYS A 513 1.35 22.44 -19.79
CA LYS A 513 1.99 23.67 -20.30
C LYS A 513 1.16 24.91 -20.04
N GLU A 514 -0.16 24.76 -19.90
CA GLU A 514 -1.08 25.87 -19.76
C GLU A 514 -1.31 26.24 -18.29
N PHE A 515 -1.75 25.26 -17.49
CA PHE A 515 -2.05 25.48 -16.08
C PHE A 515 -1.47 24.33 -15.22
N PRO A 516 -0.63 24.63 -14.23
CA PRO A 516 -0.10 23.60 -13.32
C PRO A 516 -1.23 22.78 -12.66
N GLY A 517 -1.12 21.46 -12.73
CA GLY A 517 -2.09 20.53 -12.14
C GLY A 517 -3.23 20.12 -13.08
N SER A 518 -3.34 20.67 -14.29
CA SER A 518 -4.43 20.29 -15.22
C SER A 518 -4.36 18.85 -15.65
N ASN A 519 -3.17 18.32 -15.96
CA ASN A 519 -3.01 16.93 -16.37
C ASN A 519 -3.33 15.94 -15.23
N SER A 520 -2.90 16.24 -14.03
CA SER A 520 -3.17 15.39 -12.86
C SER A 520 -4.65 15.44 -12.44
N ARG A 521 -5.31 16.61 -12.58
CA ARG A 521 -6.76 16.73 -12.38
C ARG A 521 -7.54 15.95 -13.42
N LEU A 522 -7.17 16.06 -14.70
CA LEU A 522 -7.78 15.27 -15.77
C LEU A 522 -7.59 13.77 -15.55
N LEU A 523 -6.39 13.33 -15.13
CA LEU A 523 -6.17 11.92 -14.79
C LEU A 523 -7.10 11.46 -13.66
N ALA A 524 -7.31 12.28 -12.64
CA ALA A 524 -8.22 11.96 -11.53
C ALA A 524 -9.68 11.84 -11.99
N THR A 525 -10.15 12.73 -12.90
CA THR A 525 -11.52 12.64 -13.45
C THR A 525 -11.68 11.42 -14.35
N ILE A 526 -10.67 11.04 -15.13
CA ILE A 526 -10.66 9.79 -15.93
C ILE A 526 -10.73 8.56 -15.02
N VAL A 527 -9.99 8.55 -13.89
CA VAL A 527 -10.07 7.48 -12.88
C VAL A 527 -11.49 7.36 -12.33
N ALA A 528 -12.10 8.48 -11.92
CA ALA A 528 -13.47 8.49 -11.38
C ALA A 528 -14.51 8.05 -12.42
N GLY A 529 -14.41 8.52 -13.66
CA GLY A 529 -15.28 8.08 -14.76
C GLY A 529 -15.12 6.60 -15.10
N SER A 530 -13.89 6.07 -14.97
CA SER A 530 -13.63 4.64 -15.15
C SER A 530 -14.21 3.80 -14.00
N VAL A 531 -14.13 4.31 -12.76
CA VAL A 531 -14.77 3.67 -11.59
C VAL A 531 -16.30 3.68 -11.77
N LEU A 532 -16.90 4.80 -12.16
CA LEU A 532 -18.33 4.90 -12.46
C LEU A 532 -18.78 3.80 -13.44
N ALA A 533 -18.04 3.62 -14.52
CA ALA A 533 -18.33 2.61 -15.54
C ALA A 533 -18.15 1.17 -15.02
N GLY A 534 -17.09 0.94 -14.25
CA GLY A 534 -16.83 -0.36 -13.60
C GLY A 534 -17.94 -0.74 -12.62
N GLU A 535 -18.35 0.21 -11.79
CA GLU A 535 -19.44 0.06 -10.81
C GLU A 535 -20.77 -0.28 -11.52
N LEU A 536 -21.16 0.50 -12.52
CA LEU A 536 -22.35 0.25 -13.33
C LEU A 536 -22.34 -1.16 -13.94
N SER A 537 -21.21 -1.53 -14.54
CA SER A 537 -21.09 -2.81 -15.25
C SER A 537 -21.12 -4.00 -14.28
N LEU A 538 -20.42 -3.93 -13.15
CA LEU A 538 -20.41 -5.01 -12.17
C LEU A 538 -21.78 -5.17 -11.50
N MET A 539 -22.41 -4.08 -11.09
CA MET A 539 -23.74 -4.10 -10.48
C MET A 539 -24.76 -4.74 -11.43
N ALA A 540 -24.71 -4.37 -12.72
CA ALA A 540 -25.56 -4.99 -13.72
C ALA A 540 -25.27 -6.49 -13.94
N ALA A 541 -24.01 -6.93 -13.86
CA ALA A 541 -23.64 -8.33 -13.95
C ALA A 541 -24.15 -9.15 -12.76
N ILE A 542 -24.14 -8.57 -11.57
CA ILE A 542 -24.70 -9.18 -10.36
C ILE A 542 -26.23 -9.28 -10.49
N ALA A 543 -26.89 -8.17 -10.83
CA ALA A 543 -28.34 -8.10 -11.00
C ALA A 543 -28.89 -9.11 -12.03
N SER A 544 -28.14 -9.32 -13.13
CA SER A 544 -28.52 -10.27 -14.19
C SER A 544 -28.04 -11.72 -13.95
N GLY A 545 -27.41 -12.03 -12.82
CA GLY A 545 -26.87 -13.36 -12.51
C GLY A 545 -25.72 -13.83 -13.42
N GLN A 546 -25.09 -12.92 -14.16
CA GLN A 546 -24.03 -13.24 -15.13
C GLN A 546 -22.63 -13.32 -14.52
N LEU A 547 -22.41 -12.76 -13.32
CA LEU A 547 -21.11 -12.67 -12.67
C LEU A 547 -20.43 -14.03 -12.53
N VAL A 548 -21.09 -15.00 -11.89
CA VAL A 548 -20.55 -16.34 -11.65
C VAL A 548 -20.21 -17.05 -12.97
N LYS A 549 -21.08 -16.94 -13.98
CA LYS A 549 -20.85 -17.56 -15.30
C LYS A 549 -19.61 -17.00 -15.98
N SER A 550 -19.38 -15.69 -15.88
CA SER A 550 -18.21 -15.02 -16.47
C SER A 550 -16.92 -15.44 -15.76
N HIS A 551 -16.89 -15.42 -14.42
CA HIS A 551 -15.72 -15.85 -13.65
C HIS A 551 -15.39 -17.33 -13.86
N MET A 552 -16.40 -18.21 -13.93
CA MET A 552 -16.19 -19.63 -14.24
C MET A 552 -15.60 -19.87 -15.62
N LYS A 553 -15.87 -18.98 -16.58
CA LYS A 553 -15.36 -19.09 -17.95
C LYS A 553 -13.93 -18.57 -18.10
N TYR A 554 -13.57 -17.48 -17.43
CA TYR A 554 -12.34 -16.73 -17.71
C TYR A 554 -11.30 -16.80 -16.58
N ASN A 555 -11.70 -17.05 -15.32
CA ASN A 555 -10.81 -17.07 -14.16
C ASN A 555 -10.55 -18.51 -13.62
N ARG A 556 -11.05 -19.55 -14.28
CA ARG A 556 -10.83 -20.94 -13.82
C ARG A 556 -9.46 -21.43 -14.29
N SER A 557 -8.60 -21.79 -13.33
CA SER A 557 -7.29 -22.45 -13.56
C SER A 557 -7.41 -23.92 -14.00
N SER A 558 -8.50 -24.32 -14.69
CA SER A 558 -8.71 -25.69 -15.16
C SER A 558 -7.67 -26.20 -16.18
N ARG A 559 -6.78 -25.31 -16.67
CA ARG A 559 -5.67 -25.70 -17.53
C ARG A 559 -4.42 -26.19 -16.78
N ASP A 560 -4.28 -25.85 -15.50
CA ASP A 560 -3.09 -26.23 -14.72
C ASP A 560 -3.22 -27.59 -14.07
N VAL A 561 -4.44 -28.07 -13.80
CA VAL A 561 -4.71 -29.38 -13.20
C VAL A 561 -4.43 -30.53 -14.18
N CYS A 562 -4.55 -30.30 -15.50
CA CYS A 562 -4.29 -31.33 -16.51
C CYS A 562 -2.81 -31.52 -16.85
N LYS A 563 -1.90 -30.59 -16.46
CA LYS A 563 -0.46 -30.69 -16.73
C LYS A 563 0.33 -31.38 -15.64
N VAL A 564 -0.24 -31.60 -14.47
CA VAL A 564 0.41 -32.31 -13.35
C VAL A 564 0.12 -33.82 -13.37
N ALA A 565 -0.78 -34.29 -14.22
CA ALA A 565 -1.20 -35.70 -14.33
C ALA A 565 -0.71 -36.40 -15.61
N SER A 566 0.29 -35.84 -16.33
CA SER A 566 0.91 -36.53 -17.50
C SER A 566 2.40 -36.62 -17.35
#